data_cc894ac4eb534b65d9b2921dcbf90fec
#
_entry.id   cc894ac4eb534b65d9b2921dcbf90fec
#
_cell.length_a   1.000
_cell.length_b   1.000
_cell.length_c   1.000
_cell.angle_alpha   90.00
_cell.angle_beta   90.00
_cell.angle_gamma   90.00
#
_symmetry.space_group_name_H-M   'P 1'
#
loop_
_entity.id
_entity.type
_entity.pdbx_description
1 polymer ?
#
loop_
_entity_poly.entity_id
_entity_poly.type
_entity_poly.pdbx_seq_one_letter_code
_entity_poly.pdbx_strand_id
1 'polypeptide(L)' 'SEEGEPMAAMKPRTGDGPLEVTKEGRGIVLRMPLEGGGRLVVEMTPDEAAALRDAIAGCDGVS' A
#
# COMPACT_ATOMS: atom_id res chain seq x y z
N SER A 1 5.81 -5.03 23.40
CA SER A 1 5.98 -4.69 23.07
C SER A 1 5.92 -4.38 22.45
N GLU A 2 5.66 -4.42 22.23
CA GLU A 2 5.83 -3.96 21.56
C GLU A 2 6.28 -3.40 21.35
N GLU A 3 6.23 -3.47 21.54
CA GLU A 3 6.80 -2.90 21.32
C GLU A 3 7.65 -2.63 20.84
N GLY A 4 7.90 -2.58 21.13
CA GLY A 4 9.04 -1.93 20.56
C GLY A 4 9.28 -2.36 19.18
N GLU A 5 8.66 -1.80 18.34
CA GLU A 5 8.74 -2.08 16.94
C GLU A 5 10.14 -1.92 16.43
N PRO A 6 10.72 -2.90 15.77
CA PRO A 6 12.01 -2.70 15.13
C PRO A 6 11.93 -1.72 13.98
N MET A 7 10.77 -1.57 13.37
CA MET A 7 10.60 -0.63 12.28
C MET A 7 9.31 0.12 12.46
N ALA A 8 9.38 1.42 12.33
CA ALA A 8 8.19 2.23 12.35
C ALA A 8 7.51 2.14 10.99
N ALA A 9 6.21 2.18 11.00
CA ALA A 9 5.46 2.22 9.76
C ALA A 9 5.71 3.56 9.07
N MET A 10 5.82 3.52 7.75
CA MET A 10 5.99 4.73 6.97
C MET A 10 4.63 5.22 6.54
N LYS A 11 4.50 6.53 6.45
CA LYS A 11 3.24 7.12 6.04
C LYS A 11 3.30 7.53 4.58
N PRO A 12 2.19 7.42 3.88
CA PRO A 12 2.14 7.93 2.51
C PRO A 12 2.18 9.45 2.50
N ARG A 13 2.73 10.00 1.43
CA ARG A 13 2.75 11.45 1.23
C ARG A 13 1.57 11.82 0.37
N THR A 14 0.41 11.92 0.99
CA THR A 14 -0.83 12.10 0.25
C THR A 14 -0.99 13.51 -0.32
N GLY A 15 -0.22 14.46 0.17
CA GLY A 15 -0.27 15.80 -0.38
C GLY A 15 0.22 15.87 -1.81
N ASP A 16 0.98 14.88 -2.25
CA ASP A 16 1.52 14.86 -3.61
C ASP A 16 0.63 14.10 -4.58
N GLY A 17 -0.54 13.78 -4.14
CA GLY A 17 -1.44 13.09 -5.02
C GLY A 17 -1.85 11.76 -4.44
N PRO A 18 -2.78 11.13 -5.10
CA PRO A 18 -3.33 9.88 -4.61
C PRO A 18 -2.36 8.73 -4.77
N LEU A 19 -2.66 7.67 -4.07
CA LEU A 19 -2.03 6.41 -4.34
C LEU A 19 -2.39 5.98 -5.75
N GLU A 20 -1.47 5.29 -6.40
CA GLU A 20 -1.71 4.82 -7.75
C GLU A 20 -1.72 3.31 -7.79
N VAL A 21 -2.70 2.77 -8.50
CA VAL A 21 -2.75 1.36 -8.78
C VAL A 21 -3.02 1.22 -10.26
N THR A 22 -2.12 0.59 -10.98
CA THR A 22 -2.26 0.45 -12.42
C THR A 22 -2.11 -1.01 -12.80
N LYS A 23 -2.77 -1.38 -13.87
CA LYS A 23 -2.62 -2.70 -14.43
C LYS A 23 -1.54 -2.66 -15.49
N GLU A 24 -0.54 -3.50 -15.32
CA GLU A 24 0.58 -3.54 -16.27
C GLU A 24 0.80 -4.99 -16.67
N GLY A 25 0.52 -5.29 -17.92
CA GLY A 25 0.58 -6.65 -18.38
C GLY A 25 -0.44 -7.48 -17.65
N ARG A 26 0.03 -8.51 -16.98
CA ARG A 26 -0.85 -9.37 -16.18
C ARG A 26 -0.83 -9.03 -14.72
N GLY A 27 -0.04 -8.04 -14.35
CA GLY A 27 0.13 -7.68 -12.95
C GLY A 27 -0.57 -6.41 -12.59
N ILE A 28 -0.62 -6.18 -11.30
CA ILE A 28 -1.17 -4.97 -10.71
C ILE A 28 -0.02 -4.29 -9.99
N VAL A 29 0.23 -3.04 -10.29
CA VAL A 29 1.33 -2.31 -9.65
C VAL A 29 0.76 -1.23 -8.77
N LEU A 30 1.12 -1.28 -7.51
CA LEU A 30 0.75 -0.27 -6.53
C LEU A 30 1.95 0.67 -6.36
N ARG A 31 1.69 1.96 -6.45
CA ARG A 31 2.71 2.97 -6.21
C ARG A 31 2.22 3.90 -5.14
N MET A 32 3.05 4.13 -4.14
CA MET A 32 2.66 4.93 -2.99
C MET A 32 3.81 5.85 -2.62
N PRO A 33 3.67 7.17 -2.83
CA PRO A 33 4.71 8.09 -2.40
C PRO A 33 4.80 8.09 -0.88
N LEU A 34 6.00 8.16 -0.36
CA LEU A 34 6.23 8.06 1.07
C LEU A 34 6.66 9.39 1.65
N GLU A 35 6.29 9.59 2.90
CA GLU A 35 6.52 10.85 3.58
C GLU A 35 7.99 11.22 3.63
N GLY A 36 8.84 10.24 3.81
CA GLY A 36 10.28 10.48 3.90
C GLY A 36 10.97 10.64 2.56
N GLY A 37 10.20 10.67 1.47
CA GLY A 37 10.76 10.71 0.14
C GLY A 37 10.76 9.30 -0.45
N GLY A 38 10.91 9.26 -1.76
CA GLY A 38 10.85 7.98 -2.43
C GLY A 38 9.44 7.46 -2.60
N ARG A 39 9.35 6.23 -3.04
CA ARG A 39 8.07 5.66 -3.41
C ARG A 39 8.10 4.16 -3.16
N LEU A 40 7.05 3.65 -2.58
CA LEU A 40 6.87 2.21 -2.47
C LEU A 40 6.24 1.72 -3.76
N VAL A 41 6.84 0.70 -4.37
CA VAL A 41 6.31 0.10 -5.58
C VAL A 41 6.21 -1.39 -5.36
N VAL A 42 5.02 -1.92 -5.55
CA VAL A 42 4.76 -3.35 -5.31
C VAL A 42 4.00 -3.90 -6.49
N GLU A 43 4.52 -4.97 -7.06
CA GLU A 43 3.85 -5.66 -8.13
C GLU A 43 3.15 -6.89 -7.56
N MET A 44 1.88 -7.06 -7.92
CA MET A 44 1.06 -8.14 -7.39
C MET A 44 0.35 -8.85 -8.53
N THR A 45 0.07 -10.13 -8.31
CA THR A 45 -0.87 -10.81 -9.20
C THR A 45 -2.27 -10.29 -8.91
N PRO A 46 -3.22 -10.50 -9.83
CA PRO A 46 -4.61 -10.12 -9.54
C PRO A 46 -5.15 -10.76 -8.27
N ASP A 47 -4.77 -12.00 -8.00
CA ASP A 47 -5.23 -12.67 -6.78
C ASP A 47 -4.66 -12.01 -5.54
N GLU A 48 -3.38 -11.62 -5.60
CA GLU A 48 -2.76 -10.94 -4.47
C GLU A 48 -3.38 -9.57 -4.24
N ALA A 49 -3.69 -8.87 -5.32
CA ALA A 49 -4.33 -7.57 -5.21
C ALA A 49 -5.73 -7.71 -4.60
N ALA A 50 -6.46 -8.74 -4.99
CA ALA A 50 -7.78 -8.98 -4.42
C ALA A 50 -7.68 -9.31 -2.93
N ALA A 51 -6.67 -10.08 -2.55
CA ALA A 51 -6.47 -10.40 -1.14
C ALA A 51 -6.14 -9.15 -0.33
N LEU A 52 -5.35 -8.26 -0.90
CA LEU A 52 -5.03 -7.00 -0.23
C LEU A 52 -6.28 -6.15 -0.07
N ARG A 53 -7.08 -6.05 -1.13
CA ARG A 53 -8.34 -5.30 -1.05
C ARG A 53 -9.22 -5.85 0.08
N ASP A 54 -9.34 -7.17 0.15
CA ASP A 54 -10.19 -7.78 1.16
C ASP A 54 -9.64 -7.57 2.55
N ALA A 55 -8.32 -7.64 2.70
CA ALA A 55 -7.69 -7.42 3.99
C ALA A 55 -7.93 -5.98 4.48
N ILE A 56 -7.82 -5.03 3.57
CA ILE A 56 -8.06 -3.63 3.92
C ILE A 56 -9.53 -3.44 4.31
N ALA A 57 -10.42 -4.02 3.52
CA ALA A 57 -11.85 -3.88 3.79
C ALA A 57 -12.24 -4.52 5.12
N GLY A 58 -11.46 -5.49 5.58
CA GLY A 58 -11.72 -6.13 6.86
C GLY A 58 -11.25 -5.36 8.07
N CYS A 59 -10.56 -4.23 7.86
CA CYS A 59 -10.12 -3.43 8.99
C CYS A 59 -11.24 -2.54 9.49
N ASP A 60 -11.35 -2.44 10.80
CA ASP A 60 -12.37 -1.58 11.38
C ASP A 60 -12.10 -0.13 11.00
N GLY A 61 -13.16 0.57 10.72
CA GLY A 61 -13.04 1.99 10.41
C GLY A 61 -12.71 2.29 8.97
N VAL A 62 -12.55 1.25 8.17
CA VAL A 62 -12.32 1.40 6.74
C VAL A 62 -13.54 0.91 6.00
N SER A 63 -14.08 1.73 5.14
CA SER A 63 -15.28 1.31 4.43
C SER A 63 -15.41 2.01 3.12
#